data_71e176a386d79c48190cbc9d06e02996
#
_entry.id   71e176a386d79c48190cbc9d06e02996
#
_cell.length_a   1.000
_cell.length_b   1.000
_cell.length_c   1.000
_cell.angle_alpha   90.00
_cell.angle_beta   90.00
_cell.angle_gamma   90.00
#
_symmetry.space_group_name_H-M   'P 1'
#
loop_
_entity.id
_entity.type
_entity.pdbx_description
1 polymer ?
#
loop_
_entity_poly.entity_id
_entity_poly.type
_entity_poly.pdbx_seq_one_letter_code
_entity_poly.pdbx_strand_id
1 'polypeptide(L)'
;MRAGELNFSSPARANPKRKKQIMPNTIKLHRVLRASPETIYRAFLDADAKVKWLPPNGFTGKVHHLDAKVGGTYKMSFTNFTTGKSHSFGGKYVELVPHERIRYTDKFDDPNLPGELQVTITLKKVSCGTELNIVQEGVPDVIPAEMCYFGWQESLVQLAELVEAEIPD
;
A
#
# COMPACT_ATOMS: atom_id res chain seq x y z
N MET A 1 -17.48 -64.10 -36.02
CA MET A 1 -17.85 -62.74 -35.53
C MET A 1 -17.37 -62.61 -34.10
N ARG A 2 -16.36 -61.79 -33.88
CA ARG A 2 -15.86 -61.51 -32.53
C ARG A 2 -16.26 -60.06 -32.17
N ALA A 3 -16.99 -59.97 -31.06
CA ALA A 3 -17.37 -58.69 -30.50
C ALA A 3 -16.13 -57.96 -29.95
N GLY A 4 -15.96 -56.70 -30.37
CA GLY A 4 -14.88 -55.86 -29.89
C GLY A 4 -15.13 -55.41 -28.44
N GLU A 5 -14.16 -55.60 -27.58
CA GLU A 5 -14.17 -55.09 -26.24
C GLU A 5 -13.93 -53.57 -26.29
N LEU A 6 -14.93 -52.83 -25.86
CA LEU A 6 -14.79 -51.37 -25.62
C LEU A 6 -14.10 -51.18 -24.27
N ASN A 7 -12.86 -50.76 -24.36
CA ASN A 7 -12.07 -50.44 -23.19
C ASN A 7 -12.45 -49.01 -22.71
N PHE A 8 -13.27 -48.94 -21.65
CA PHE A 8 -13.59 -47.67 -20.99
C PHE A 8 -12.44 -47.30 -20.06
N SER A 9 -11.59 -46.37 -20.50
CA SER A 9 -10.62 -45.74 -19.63
C SER A 9 -11.34 -44.94 -18.57
N SER A 10 -11.14 -45.28 -17.31
CA SER A 10 -11.63 -44.49 -16.17
C SER A 10 -11.10 -43.07 -16.22
N PRO A 11 -11.94 -42.05 -15.98
CA PRO A 11 -11.46 -40.69 -15.91
C PRO A 11 -10.51 -40.56 -14.71
N ALA A 12 -9.34 -40.00 -14.97
CA ALA A 12 -8.36 -39.69 -13.95
C ALA A 12 -9.00 -38.90 -12.80
N ARG A 13 -8.93 -39.43 -11.58
CA ARG A 13 -9.41 -38.78 -10.39
C ARG A 13 -8.69 -37.41 -10.25
N ALA A 14 -9.44 -36.33 -10.38
CA ALA A 14 -8.95 -35.01 -10.05
C ALA A 14 -8.43 -35.01 -8.60
N ASN A 15 -7.17 -34.65 -8.42
CA ASN A 15 -6.53 -34.59 -7.11
C ASN A 15 -7.09 -33.38 -6.33
N PRO A 16 -7.87 -33.58 -5.24
CA PRO A 16 -8.56 -32.51 -4.55
C PRO A 16 -7.66 -31.69 -3.60
N LYS A 17 -6.34 -31.79 -3.69
CA LYS A 17 -5.41 -31.14 -2.76
C LYS A 17 -4.37 -30.24 -3.45
N ARG A 18 -4.72 -29.49 -4.48
CA ARG A 18 -4.04 -28.23 -4.71
C ARG A 18 -4.64 -27.23 -3.73
N LYS A 19 -4.06 -27.11 -2.52
CA LYS A 19 -4.23 -25.88 -1.74
C LYS A 19 -3.90 -24.75 -2.70
N LYS A 20 -4.90 -23.92 -3.02
CA LYS A 20 -4.70 -22.69 -3.78
C LYS A 20 -3.60 -21.96 -3.04
N GLN A 21 -2.41 -21.86 -3.59
CA GLN A 21 -1.30 -21.13 -3.02
C GLN A 21 -1.71 -19.67 -3.11
N ILE A 22 -2.13 -19.13 -1.97
CA ILE A 22 -2.66 -17.77 -1.85
C ILE A 22 -1.47 -16.84 -2.01
N MET A 23 -1.28 -16.33 -3.22
CA MET A 23 -0.26 -15.31 -3.51
C MET A 23 -0.75 -13.98 -2.94
N PRO A 24 0.03 -13.31 -2.06
CA PRO A 24 -0.33 -11.98 -1.58
C PRO A 24 -0.52 -11.02 -2.75
N ASN A 25 -1.56 -10.18 -2.66
CA ASN A 25 -1.83 -9.20 -3.69
C ASN A 25 -0.74 -8.13 -3.76
N THR A 26 -0.41 -7.71 -4.96
CA THR A 26 0.46 -6.56 -5.23
C THR A 26 -0.36 -5.42 -5.80
N ILE A 27 -0.24 -4.25 -5.19
CA ILE A 27 -0.92 -3.03 -5.59
C ILE A 27 0.09 -2.11 -6.27
N LYS A 28 -0.25 -1.56 -7.42
CA LYS A 28 0.61 -0.64 -8.18
C LYS A 28 -0.18 0.60 -8.56
N LEU A 29 0.35 1.75 -8.24
CA LEU A 29 -0.24 3.05 -8.58
C LEU A 29 0.80 3.95 -9.22
N HIS A 30 0.32 4.78 -10.13
CA HIS A 30 1.12 5.79 -10.83
C HIS A 30 0.37 7.13 -10.83
N ARG A 31 1.09 8.20 -10.54
CA ARG A 31 0.58 9.58 -10.62
C ARG A 31 1.68 10.51 -11.14
N VAL A 32 1.26 11.57 -11.78
CA VAL A 32 2.12 12.72 -12.05
C VAL A 32 1.58 13.90 -11.24
N LEU A 33 2.40 14.44 -10.35
CA LEU A 33 2.04 15.54 -9.46
C LEU A 33 2.79 16.81 -9.88
N ARG A 34 2.11 17.94 -9.82
CA ARG A 34 2.71 19.26 -10.10
C ARG A 34 3.42 19.81 -8.86
N ALA A 35 4.40 19.07 -8.40
CA ALA A 35 5.23 19.40 -7.27
C ALA A 35 6.63 18.85 -7.46
N SER A 36 7.62 19.40 -6.77
CA SER A 36 8.98 18.91 -6.82
C SER A 36 9.14 17.57 -6.12
N PRO A 37 10.12 16.74 -6.51
CA PRO A 37 10.42 15.50 -5.79
C PRO A 37 10.73 15.73 -4.31
N GLU A 38 11.38 16.85 -3.97
CA GLU A 38 11.72 17.24 -2.59
C GLU A 38 10.47 17.41 -1.74
N THR A 39 9.47 18.12 -2.27
CA THR A 39 8.20 18.38 -1.55
C THR A 39 7.43 17.09 -1.33
N ILE A 40 7.35 16.22 -2.35
CA ILE A 40 6.65 14.94 -2.23
C ILE A 40 7.39 14.00 -1.28
N TYR A 41 8.71 13.90 -1.39
CA TYR A 41 9.54 13.08 -0.50
C TYR A 41 9.31 13.47 0.96
N ARG A 42 9.32 14.77 1.26
CA ARG A 42 9.03 15.28 2.60
C ARG A 42 7.64 14.92 3.07
N ALA A 43 6.63 14.98 2.21
CA ALA A 43 5.25 14.65 2.56
C ALA A 43 5.09 13.17 2.99
N PHE A 44 5.91 12.28 2.49
CA PHE A 44 5.92 10.87 2.91
C PHE A 44 6.61 10.63 4.26
N LEU A 45 7.47 11.53 4.70
CA LEU A 45 8.32 11.35 5.90
C LEU A 45 8.00 12.31 7.04
N ASP A 46 7.21 13.33 6.80
CA ASP A 46 6.78 14.29 7.81
C ASP A 46 5.51 13.79 8.51
N ALA A 47 5.52 13.76 9.84
CA ALA A 47 4.40 13.23 10.63
C ALA A 47 3.12 14.04 10.45
N ASP A 48 3.21 15.37 10.45
CA ASP A 48 2.04 16.24 10.31
C ASP A 48 1.46 16.18 8.89
N ALA A 49 2.33 16.06 7.88
CA ALA A 49 1.89 15.82 6.51
C ALA A 49 1.18 14.48 6.38
N LYS A 50 1.74 13.41 6.93
CA LYS A 50 1.15 12.05 6.83
C LYS A 50 -0.24 11.97 7.43
N VAL A 51 -0.50 12.59 8.57
CA VAL A 51 -1.85 12.57 9.18
C VAL A 51 -2.86 13.38 8.37
N LYS A 52 -2.39 14.30 7.54
CA LYS A 52 -3.25 15.10 6.69
C LYS A 52 -3.67 14.39 5.40
N TRP A 53 -2.76 13.69 4.74
CA TRP A 53 -3.06 13.13 3.43
C TRP A 53 -3.26 11.60 3.40
N LEU A 54 -2.62 10.85 4.28
CA LEU A 54 -2.63 9.40 4.22
C LEU A 54 -3.96 8.76 4.63
N PRO A 55 -4.67 9.21 5.70
CA PRO A 55 -5.95 8.64 6.06
C PRO A 55 -6.97 8.80 4.93
N PRO A 56 -7.62 7.70 4.49
CA PRO A 56 -8.65 7.80 3.45
C PRO A 56 -9.88 8.57 3.96
N ASN A 57 -10.78 8.90 3.06
CA ASN A 57 -12.00 9.65 3.37
C ASN A 57 -12.78 8.99 4.51
N GLY A 58 -13.24 9.80 5.46
CA GLY A 58 -13.98 9.33 6.62
C GLY A 58 -13.11 8.85 7.78
N PHE A 59 -11.79 8.89 7.65
CA PHE A 59 -10.85 8.56 8.71
C PHE A 59 -10.04 9.76 9.15
N THR A 60 -9.73 9.80 10.44
CA THR A 60 -8.68 10.65 10.99
C THR A 60 -7.43 9.84 11.25
N GLY A 61 -6.27 10.49 11.26
CA GLY A 61 -4.98 9.83 11.48
C GLY A 61 -4.25 10.37 12.69
N LYS A 62 -3.44 9.50 13.29
CA LYS A 62 -2.51 9.87 14.35
C LYS A 62 -1.18 9.16 14.13
N VAL A 63 -0.09 9.90 14.23
CA VAL A 63 1.27 9.36 14.28
C VAL A 63 1.65 9.22 15.75
N HIS A 64 1.90 7.99 16.20
CA HIS A 64 2.34 7.72 17.58
C HIS A 64 3.83 7.95 17.74
N HIS A 65 4.61 7.53 16.74
CA HIS A 65 6.02 7.89 16.58
C HIS A 65 6.43 7.75 15.11
N LEU A 66 7.44 8.47 14.71
CA LEU A 66 8.02 8.37 13.38
C LEU A 66 9.50 8.78 13.46
N ASP A 67 10.37 7.85 13.09
CA ASP A 67 11.80 8.07 12.98
C ASP A 67 12.24 7.85 11.53
N ALA A 68 12.32 8.94 10.78
CA ALA A 68 12.53 8.94 9.34
C ALA A 68 14.02 8.74 8.98
N LYS A 69 14.57 7.60 9.35
CA LYS A 69 15.92 7.14 8.99
C LYS A 69 15.92 5.66 8.66
N VAL A 70 16.91 5.19 7.92
CA VAL A 70 17.08 3.75 7.65
C VAL A 70 17.22 3.00 8.98
N GLY A 71 16.39 1.97 9.17
CA GLY A 71 16.27 1.24 10.42
C GLY A 71 15.36 1.89 11.47
N GLY A 72 14.93 3.14 11.24
CA GLY A 72 13.93 3.82 12.08
C GLY A 72 12.56 3.20 11.92
N THR A 73 11.74 3.29 12.97
CA THR A 73 10.37 2.74 13.00
C THR A 73 9.32 3.83 12.99
N TYR A 74 8.11 3.47 12.62
CA TYR A 74 6.95 4.35 12.75
C TYR A 74 5.73 3.56 13.24
N LYS A 75 4.80 4.27 13.85
CA LYS A 75 3.51 3.76 14.29
C LYS A 75 2.43 4.78 14.03
N MET A 76 1.38 4.36 13.37
CA MET A 76 0.21 5.19 13.07
C MET A 76 -1.09 4.46 13.43
N SER A 77 -2.15 5.22 13.56
CA SER A 77 -3.51 4.70 13.62
C SER A 77 -4.45 5.52 12.76
N PHE A 78 -5.45 4.84 12.19
CA PHE A 78 -6.60 5.46 11.54
C PHE A 78 -7.83 5.21 12.39
N THR A 79 -8.64 6.24 12.56
CA THR A 79 -9.88 6.17 13.32
C THR A 79 -11.05 6.49 12.39
N ASN A 80 -12.00 5.56 12.28
CA ASN A 80 -13.25 5.83 11.57
C ASN A 80 -14.00 6.93 12.34
N PHE A 81 -14.19 8.07 11.69
CA PHE A 81 -14.79 9.23 12.35
C PHE A 81 -16.26 9.00 12.77
N THR A 82 -16.99 8.20 12.01
CA THR A 82 -18.40 7.89 12.29
C THR A 82 -18.56 6.93 13.47
N THR A 83 -17.74 5.88 13.52
CA THR A 83 -17.88 4.79 14.52
C THR A 83 -16.97 4.95 15.72
N GLY A 84 -15.91 5.74 15.59
CA GLY A 84 -14.84 5.85 16.61
C GLY A 84 -13.90 4.65 16.66
N LYS A 85 -14.08 3.64 15.81
CA LYS A 85 -13.21 2.46 15.76
C LYS A 85 -11.87 2.83 15.14
N SER A 86 -10.80 2.46 15.83
CA SER A 86 -9.42 2.67 15.39
C SER A 86 -8.73 1.35 15.07
N HIS A 87 -7.83 1.41 14.10
CA HIS A 87 -6.85 0.37 13.86
C HIS A 87 -5.47 0.98 13.72
N SER A 88 -4.46 0.27 14.18
CA SER A 88 -3.08 0.73 14.14
C SER A 88 -2.21 -0.18 13.30
N PHE A 89 -1.16 0.41 12.78
CA PHE A 89 -0.19 -0.23 11.93
C PHE A 89 1.14 0.49 12.07
N GLY A 90 2.19 -0.17 11.63
CA GLY A 90 3.52 0.41 11.67
C GLY A 90 4.55 -0.48 11.01
N GLY A 91 5.76 -0.01 10.97
CA GLY A 91 6.84 -0.71 10.33
C GLY A 91 8.19 -0.02 10.50
N LYS A 92 9.07 -0.30 9.56
CA LYS A 92 10.45 0.15 9.57
C LYS A 92 10.87 0.68 8.19
N TYR A 93 11.63 1.76 8.18
CA TYR A 93 12.25 2.25 6.96
C TYR A 93 13.44 1.38 6.59
N VAL A 94 13.41 0.84 5.38
CA VAL A 94 14.44 -0.09 4.85
C VAL A 94 15.43 0.65 3.97
N GLU A 95 14.95 1.60 3.17
CA GLU A 95 15.76 2.37 2.24
C GLU A 95 15.21 3.79 2.10
N LEU A 96 16.08 4.76 2.20
CA LEU A 96 15.78 6.17 1.98
C LEU A 96 16.85 6.76 1.06
N VAL A 97 16.50 6.98 -0.20
CA VAL A 97 17.31 7.72 -1.17
C VAL A 97 16.64 9.08 -1.33
N PRO A 98 17.25 10.17 -0.82
CA PRO A 98 16.62 11.48 -0.81
C PRO A 98 16.08 11.87 -2.18
N HIS A 99 14.79 12.26 -2.21
CA HIS A 99 14.05 12.74 -3.36
C HIS A 99 13.85 11.73 -4.51
N GLU A 100 14.26 10.46 -4.31
CA GLU A 100 14.18 9.43 -5.36
C GLU A 100 13.41 8.19 -4.94
N ARG A 101 13.66 7.66 -3.72
CA ARG A 101 13.06 6.40 -3.31
C ARG A 101 12.90 6.27 -1.80
N ILE A 102 11.75 5.71 -1.42
CA ILE A 102 11.44 5.30 -0.05
C ILE A 102 11.00 3.84 -0.10
N ARG A 103 11.59 3.00 0.74
CA ARG A 103 11.10 1.64 0.98
C ARG A 103 10.89 1.45 2.47
N TYR A 104 9.74 0.93 2.81
CA TYR A 104 9.40 0.63 4.20
C TYR A 104 8.54 -0.62 4.29
N THR A 105 8.56 -1.24 5.44
CA THR A 105 7.65 -2.32 5.79
C THR A 105 6.41 -1.75 6.45
N ASP A 106 5.33 -2.49 6.40
CA ASP A 106 4.08 -2.15 7.06
C ASP A 106 3.42 -3.41 7.62
N LYS A 107 2.86 -3.31 8.79
CA LYS A 107 2.19 -4.41 9.47
C LYS A 107 1.02 -3.90 10.28
N PHE A 108 -0.14 -4.54 10.11
CA PHE A 108 -1.30 -4.29 10.94
C PHE A 108 -1.10 -4.90 12.33
N ASP A 109 -1.54 -4.18 13.38
CA ASP A 109 -1.56 -4.73 14.74
C ASP A 109 -2.67 -5.75 14.94
N ASP A 110 -3.68 -5.75 14.07
CA ASP A 110 -4.78 -6.71 14.08
C ASP A 110 -4.25 -8.12 13.74
N PRO A 111 -4.37 -9.10 14.65
CA PRO A 111 -3.92 -10.48 14.41
C PRO A 111 -4.70 -11.19 13.29
N ASN A 112 -5.88 -10.70 12.91
CA ASN A 112 -6.65 -11.21 11.77
C ASN A 112 -6.13 -10.72 10.42
N LEU A 113 -5.19 -9.79 10.42
CA LEU A 113 -4.50 -9.26 9.24
C LEU A 113 -3.00 -9.58 9.34
N PRO A 114 -2.62 -10.86 9.30
CA PRO A 114 -1.23 -11.27 9.50
C PRO A 114 -0.36 -10.94 8.28
N GLY A 115 0.94 -10.92 8.53
CA GLY A 115 1.95 -10.71 7.49
C GLY A 115 2.51 -9.30 7.50
N GLU A 116 3.57 -9.13 6.76
CA GLU A 116 4.28 -7.87 6.60
C GLU A 116 4.18 -7.43 5.14
N LEU A 117 3.73 -6.21 4.93
CA LEU A 117 3.69 -5.57 3.63
C LEU A 117 5.02 -4.86 3.38
N GLN A 118 5.37 -4.75 2.12
CA GLN A 118 6.48 -3.90 1.70
C GLN A 118 5.98 -2.86 0.73
N VAL A 119 6.31 -1.59 0.99
CA VAL A 119 5.93 -0.47 0.16
C VAL A 119 7.17 0.18 -0.43
N THR A 120 7.16 0.38 -1.73
CA THR A 120 8.21 1.09 -2.46
C THR A 120 7.61 2.31 -3.14
N ILE A 121 8.15 3.47 -2.82
CA ILE A 121 7.80 4.76 -3.42
C ILE A 121 8.97 5.18 -4.30
N THR A 122 8.70 5.50 -5.55
CA THR A 122 9.72 5.99 -6.49
C THR A 122 9.29 7.35 -7.02
N LEU A 123 10.21 8.31 -7.01
CA LEU A 123 10.01 9.67 -7.48
C LEU A 123 10.99 9.97 -8.62
N LYS A 124 10.48 10.50 -9.72
CA LYS A 124 11.29 10.92 -10.86
C LYS A 124 10.82 12.29 -11.34
N LYS A 125 11.76 13.23 -11.43
CA LYS A 125 11.46 14.54 -11.99
C LYS A 125 11.09 14.42 -13.47
N VAL A 126 9.99 15.05 -13.84
CA VAL A 126 9.49 15.17 -15.21
C VAL A 126 9.22 16.63 -15.56
N SER A 127 8.91 16.94 -16.80
CA SER A 127 8.76 18.32 -17.29
C SER A 127 7.67 19.12 -16.53
N CYS A 128 6.59 18.46 -16.08
CA CYS A 128 5.46 19.11 -15.40
C CYS A 128 5.44 18.87 -13.89
N GLY A 129 6.47 18.30 -13.31
CA GLY A 129 6.54 18.02 -11.89
C GLY A 129 7.27 16.74 -11.55
N THR A 130 6.59 15.79 -10.93
CA THR A 130 7.17 14.51 -10.49
C THR A 130 6.29 13.34 -10.85
N GLU A 131 6.89 12.32 -11.44
CA GLU A 131 6.28 11.01 -11.60
C GLU A 131 6.44 10.22 -10.30
N LEU A 132 5.31 9.80 -9.74
CA LEU A 132 5.22 9.02 -8.51
C LEU A 132 4.74 7.61 -8.86
N ASN A 133 5.50 6.61 -8.46
CA ASN A 133 5.10 5.21 -8.53
C ASN A 133 5.07 4.61 -7.12
N ILE A 134 4.03 3.86 -6.83
CA ILE A 134 3.84 3.15 -5.57
C ILE A 134 3.66 1.67 -5.86
N VAL A 135 4.43 0.83 -5.21
CA VAL A 135 4.26 -0.63 -5.23
C VAL A 135 4.09 -1.11 -3.81
N GLN A 136 2.95 -1.71 -3.51
CA GLN A 136 2.66 -2.31 -2.22
C GLN A 136 2.52 -3.82 -2.40
N GLU A 137 3.38 -4.58 -1.74
CA GLU A 137 3.48 -6.04 -1.84
C GLU A 137 3.11 -6.68 -0.51
N GLY A 138 2.62 -7.91 -0.57
CA GLY A 138 2.32 -8.70 0.62
C GLY A 138 0.96 -8.40 1.27
N VAL A 139 0.05 -7.76 0.55
CA VAL A 139 -1.30 -7.48 1.06
C VAL A 139 -2.02 -8.80 1.37
N PRO A 140 -2.54 -8.99 2.62
CA PRO A 140 -3.27 -10.19 2.98
C PRO A 140 -4.50 -10.42 2.09
N ASP A 141 -4.77 -11.69 1.73
CA ASP A 141 -5.90 -12.03 0.86
C ASP A 141 -7.27 -11.68 1.43
N VAL A 142 -7.38 -11.58 2.75
CA VAL A 142 -8.61 -11.15 3.43
C VAL A 142 -8.97 -9.70 3.10
N ILE A 143 -8.01 -8.92 2.59
CA ILE A 143 -8.24 -7.55 2.12
C ILE A 143 -8.40 -7.60 0.60
N PRO A 144 -9.60 -7.29 0.06
CA PRO A 144 -9.79 -7.19 -1.38
C PRO A 144 -8.85 -6.15 -2.00
N ALA A 145 -8.24 -6.47 -3.15
CA ALA A 145 -7.35 -5.55 -3.85
C ALA A 145 -8.02 -4.21 -4.16
N GLU A 146 -9.30 -4.23 -4.53
CA GLU A 146 -10.10 -3.05 -4.81
C GLU A 146 -10.15 -2.09 -3.61
N MET A 147 -10.26 -2.62 -2.39
CA MET A 147 -10.27 -1.80 -1.17
C MET A 147 -8.94 -1.07 -0.97
N CYS A 148 -7.82 -1.74 -1.27
CA CYS A 148 -6.49 -1.13 -1.22
C CYS A 148 -6.36 -0.02 -2.27
N TYR A 149 -6.80 -0.27 -3.50
CA TYR A 149 -6.76 0.73 -4.57
C TYR A 149 -7.61 1.95 -4.23
N PHE A 150 -8.83 1.77 -3.72
CA PHE A 150 -9.70 2.88 -3.33
C PHE A 150 -9.08 3.72 -2.21
N GLY A 151 -8.55 3.08 -1.18
CA GLY A 151 -7.86 3.77 -0.09
C GLY A 151 -6.67 4.59 -0.59
N TRP A 152 -5.81 4.00 -1.42
CA TRP A 152 -4.68 4.71 -2.02
C TRP A 152 -5.11 5.86 -2.92
N GLN A 153 -6.13 5.67 -3.75
CA GLN A 153 -6.62 6.73 -4.64
C GLN A 153 -7.15 7.92 -3.85
N GLU A 154 -7.91 7.69 -2.80
CA GLU A 154 -8.39 8.77 -1.92
C GLU A 154 -7.23 9.50 -1.24
N SER A 155 -6.26 8.76 -0.71
CA SER A 155 -5.06 9.33 -0.10
C SER A 155 -4.24 10.14 -1.09
N LEU A 156 -4.10 9.67 -2.32
CA LEU A 156 -3.31 10.37 -3.36
C LEU A 156 -3.97 11.64 -3.85
N VAL A 157 -5.31 11.73 -3.84
CA VAL A 157 -6.01 13.00 -4.09
C VAL A 157 -5.66 14.01 -3.01
N GLN A 158 -5.68 13.59 -1.74
CA GLN A 158 -5.32 14.46 -0.61
C GLN A 158 -3.83 14.85 -0.64
N LEU A 159 -2.95 13.93 -1.06
CA LEU A 159 -1.53 14.25 -1.26
C LEU A 159 -1.36 15.32 -2.33
N ALA A 160 -2.03 15.21 -3.47
CA ALA A 160 -1.98 16.21 -4.54
C ALA A 160 -2.44 17.57 -4.03
N GLU A 161 -3.54 17.64 -3.31
CA GLU A 161 -4.04 18.89 -2.70
C GLU A 161 -3.02 19.54 -1.77
N LEU A 162 -2.26 18.73 -1.03
CA LEU A 162 -1.23 19.24 -0.12
C LEU A 162 0.01 19.75 -0.87
N VAL A 163 0.54 18.97 -1.80
CA VAL A 163 1.86 19.26 -2.41
C VAL A 163 1.79 20.17 -3.64
N GLU A 164 0.64 20.24 -4.31
CA GLU A 164 0.42 21.10 -5.47
C GLU A 164 -0.07 22.50 -5.10
N ALA A 165 -0.42 22.73 -3.83
CA ALA A 165 -0.91 24.02 -3.38
C ALA A 165 0.17 25.09 -3.48
N GLU A 166 -0.19 26.23 -4.08
CA GLU A 166 0.63 27.44 -4.15
C GLU A 166 0.01 28.48 -3.20
N ILE A 167 0.63 28.62 -2.03
CA ILE A 167 0.16 29.57 -1.01
C ILE A 167 1.13 30.76 -0.98
N PRO A 168 0.69 31.97 -1.33
CA PRO A 168 1.55 33.14 -1.20
C PRO A 168 1.79 33.48 0.29
N ASP A 169 3.01 33.87 0.59
CA ASP A 169 3.43 34.34 1.91
C ASP A 169 2.89 35.77 2.18
#